data_3d8f68a55cd589fd67e4e27078ab02da
#
_entry.id   3d8f68a55cd589fd67e4e27078ab02da
#
_cell.length_a   1.000
_cell.length_b   1.000
_cell.length_c   1.000
_cell.angle_alpha   90.00
_cell.angle_beta   90.00
_cell.angle_gamma   90.00
#
_symmetry.space_group_name_H-M   'P 1'
#
loop_
_entity.id
_entity.type
_entity.pdbx_description
1 polymer ?
#
loop_
_entity_poly.entity_id
_entity_poly.type
_entity_poly.pdbx_seq_one_letter_code
_entity_poly.pdbx_strand_id
1 'polypeptide(L)'
;MSELSFSDLLEKTILVGITYYTKNGEFIEQKQFWGTVVEANDKQILFRQKNGELFGLPPDLRSTKPAPKGEYRLHSTGEIVVDPDFTSVWNVNRDTEE
;
A
#
# COMPACT_ATOMS: atom_id res chain seq x y z
N MET A 1 1.70 -23.48 8.71
CA MET A 1 1.53 -22.08 8.49
C MET A 1 1.82 -21.72 7.06
N SER A 2 0.97 -21.01 6.44
CA SER A 2 1.18 -20.71 5.03
C SER A 2 1.78 -19.32 4.90
N GLU A 3 2.61 -19.16 3.91
CA GLU A 3 3.17 -17.88 3.59
C GLU A 3 2.28 -17.21 2.57
N LEU A 4 2.25 -15.88 2.64
CA LEU A 4 1.49 -15.11 1.68
C LEU A 4 2.13 -15.26 0.30
N SER A 5 1.31 -15.47 -0.71
CA SER A 5 1.78 -15.54 -2.08
C SER A 5 1.16 -14.42 -2.90
N PHE A 6 1.70 -14.18 -4.08
CA PHE A 6 1.17 -13.13 -4.93
C PHE A 6 -0.28 -13.41 -5.32
N SER A 7 -0.61 -14.66 -5.58
CA SER A 7 -1.98 -14.99 -5.99
C SER A 7 -2.98 -14.73 -4.87
N ASP A 8 -2.53 -14.71 -3.61
CA ASP A 8 -3.41 -14.42 -2.50
C ASP A 8 -3.90 -12.97 -2.52
N LEU A 9 -3.19 -12.10 -3.21
CA LEU A 9 -3.54 -10.69 -3.25
C LEU A 9 -4.52 -10.35 -4.38
N LEU A 10 -4.61 -11.20 -5.39
CA LEU A 10 -5.43 -10.87 -6.56
C LEU A 10 -6.87 -10.65 -6.19
N GLU A 11 -7.45 -9.55 -6.66
CA GLU A 11 -8.84 -9.19 -6.46
C GLU A 11 -9.16 -8.88 -5.00
N LYS A 12 -8.14 -8.70 -4.16
CA LYS A 12 -8.34 -8.32 -2.77
C LYS A 12 -8.11 -6.83 -2.62
N THR A 13 -8.67 -6.25 -1.57
CA THR A 13 -8.43 -4.83 -1.28
C THR A 13 -7.16 -4.70 -0.46
N ILE A 14 -6.39 -3.67 -0.77
CA ILE A 14 -5.16 -3.39 -0.07
C ILE A 14 -5.13 -1.92 0.32
N LEU A 15 -4.74 -1.67 1.56
CA LEU A 15 -4.59 -0.32 2.11
C LEU A 15 -3.09 -0.08 2.27
N VAL A 16 -2.58 0.95 1.61
CA VAL A 16 -1.15 1.21 1.53
C VAL A 16 -0.82 2.51 2.22
N GLY A 17 0.16 2.49 3.10
CA GLY A 17 0.71 3.69 3.70
C GLY A 17 2.15 3.86 3.29
N ILE A 18 2.50 5.03 2.78
CA ILE A 18 3.86 5.33 2.38
C ILE A 18 4.32 6.56 3.13
N THR A 19 5.42 6.43 3.87
CA THR A 19 6.01 7.55 4.58
C THR A 19 7.25 7.97 3.82
N TYR A 20 7.34 9.26 3.53
CA TYR A 20 8.47 9.82 2.78
C TYR A 20 9.39 10.56 3.72
N TYR A 21 10.68 10.34 3.55
CA TYR A 21 11.73 10.99 4.33
C TYR A 21 12.72 11.64 3.39
N THR A 22 13.44 12.64 3.88
CA THR A 22 14.59 13.18 3.14
C THR A 22 15.68 12.12 3.12
N LYS A 23 16.69 12.33 2.30
CA LYS A 23 17.79 11.39 2.30
C LYS A 23 18.55 11.39 3.63
N ASN A 24 18.37 12.42 4.45
CA ASN A 24 18.97 12.47 5.78
C ASN A 24 18.08 11.85 6.84
N GLY A 25 16.92 11.32 6.46
CA GLY A 25 16.05 10.65 7.40
C GLY A 25 15.00 11.51 8.06
N GLU A 26 14.82 12.75 7.61
CA GLU A 26 13.81 13.62 8.20
C GLU A 26 12.47 13.38 7.54
N PHE A 27 11.43 13.42 8.33
CA PHE A 27 10.08 13.17 7.85
C PHE A 27 9.64 14.26 6.88
N ILE A 28 9.08 13.87 5.73
CA ILE A 28 8.49 14.81 4.78
C ILE A 28 6.98 14.74 4.86
N GLU A 29 6.41 13.59 4.55
CA GLU A 29 4.96 13.44 4.51
C GLU A 29 4.60 11.96 4.50
N GLN A 30 3.35 11.68 4.80
CA GLN A 30 2.82 10.35 4.70
C GLN A 30 1.61 10.38 3.80
N LYS A 31 1.54 9.44 2.88
CA LYS A 31 0.40 9.31 1.97
C LYS A 31 -0.22 7.95 2.13
N GLN A 32 -1.52 7.89 1.90
CA GLN A 32 -2.25 6.64 2.02
C GLN A 32 -3.06 6.44 0.75
N PHE A 33 -3.10 5.18 0.31
CA PHE A 33 -3.83 4.79 -0.90
C PHE A 33 -4.54 3.48 -0.61
N TRP A 34 -5.60 3.21 -1.35
CA TRP A 34 -6.23 1.91 -1.24
C TRP A 34 -6.88 1.57 -2.56
N GLY A 35 -7.06 0.28 -2.80
CA GLY A 35 -7.67 -0.16 -4.02
C GLY A 35 -7.74 -1.67 -4.09
N THR A 36 -8.11 -2.17 -5.26
CA THR A 36 -8.23 -3.60 -5.51
C THR A 36 -7.05 -4.05 -6.34
N VAL A 37 -6.39 -5.12 -5.89
CA VAL A 37 -5.22 -5.64 -6.58
C VAL A 37 -5.67 -6.29 -7.88
N VAL A 38 -5.11 -5.82 -8.98
CA VAL A 38 -5.44 -6.34 -10.30
C VAL A 38 -4.31 -7.17 -10.91
N GLU A 39 -3.09 -7.04 -10.37
CA GLU A 39 -1.97 -7.83 -10.83
C GLU A 39 -0.99 -7.99 -9.68
N ALA A 40 -0.48 -9.18 -9.47
CA ALA A 40 0.51 -9.42 -8.44
C ALA A 40 1.40 -10.56 -8.89
N ASN A 41 2.69 -10.26 -9.06
CA ASN A 41 3.67 -11.26 -9.49
C ASN A 41 5.04 -10.79 -9.03
N ASP A 42 6.09 -11.49 -9.47
CA ASP A 42 7.44 -11.18 -9.02
C ASP A 42 8.00 -9.89 -9.63
N LYS A 43 7.21 -9.20 -10.43
CA LYS A 43 7.66 -7.94 -11.02
C LYS A 43 7.01 -6.74 -10.36
N GLN A 44 5.75 -6.87 -9.94
CA GLN A 44 5.08 -5.76 -9.29
C GLN A 44 3.77 -6.22 -8.67
N ILE A 45 3.27 -5.40 -7.76
CA ILE A 45 1.93 -5.52 -7.22
C ILE A 45 1.20 -4.26 -7.70
N LEU A 46 0.13 -4.44 -8.47
CA LEU A 46 -0.58 -3.34 -9.08
C LEU A 46 -2.00 -3.32 -8.56
N PHE A 47 -2.46 -2.19 -8.04
CA PHE A 47 -3.83 -2.09 -7.59
C PHE A 47 -4.52 -0.90 -8.23
N ARG A 48 -5.85 -1.03 -8.40
CA ARG A 48 -6.67 0.02 -8.99
C ARG A 48 -7.37 0.79 -7.88
N GLN A 49 -7.16 2.08 -7.86
CA GLN A 49 -7.80 2.93 -6.87
C GLN A 49 -9.24 3.20 -7.25
N LYS A 50 -10.00 3.76 -6.31
CA LYS A 50 -11.40 4.03 -6.52
C LYS A 50 -11.66 4.91 -7.73
N ASN A 51 -10.75 5.85 -7.99
CA ASN A 51 -10.89 6.74 -9.14
C ASN A 51 -10.46 6.08 -10.46
N GLY A 52 -10.07 4.83 -10.43
CA GLY A 52 -9.67 4.12 -11.63
C GLY A 52 -8.18 4.14 -11.92
N GLU A 53 -7.42 4.91 -11.17
CA GLU A 53 -5.99 5.00 -11.42
C GLU A 53 -5.27 3.79 -10.86
N LEU A 54 -4.24 3.36 -11.58
CA LEU A 54 -3.44 2.22 -11.16
C LEU A 54 -2.21 2.71 -10.39
N PHE A 55 -1.85 1.96 -9.37
CA PHE A 55 -0.69 2.29 -8.55
C PHE A 55 0.13 1.01 -8.39
N GLY A 56 1.43 1.09 -8.65
CA GLY A 56 2.31 -0.07 -8.57
C GLY A 56 3.18 -0.02 -7.34
N LEU A 57 3.34 -1.18 -6.72
CA LEU A 57 4.23 -1.35 -5.58
C LEU A 57 5.31 -2.35 -5.94
N PRO A 58 6.49 -2.25 -5.31
CA PRO A 58 7.49 -3.29 -5.48
C PRO A 58 6.93 -4.64 -5.01
N PRO A 59 7.38 -5.75 -5.60
CA PRO A 59 6.83 -7.07 -5.29
C PRO A 59 7.45 -7.64 -4.01
N ASP A 60 7.21 -6.98 -2.88
CA ASP A 60 7.79 -7.40 -1.61
C ASP A 60 6.66 -7.76 -0.67
N LEU A 61 6.41 -9.04 -0.52
CA LEU A 61 5.33 -9.52 0.33
C LEU A 61 5.61 -9.34 1.81
N ARG A 62 6.86 -9.05 2.17
CA ARG A 62 7.19 -8.86 3.58
C ARG A 62 6.56 -7.58 4.13
N SER A 63 6.26 -6.63 3.27
CA SER A 63 5.62 -5.39 3.69
C SER A 63 4.11 -5.48 3.67
N THR A 64 3.56 -6.60 3.28
CA THR A 64 2.11 -6.78 3.14
C THR A 64 1.63 -7.79 4.16
N LYS A 65 0.58 -7.43 4.89
CA LYS A 65 0.04 -8.28 5.94
C LYS A 65 -1.47 -8.30 5.86
N PRO A 66 -2.11 -9.39 6.32
CA PRO A 66 -3.55 -9.39 6.45
C PRO A 66 -3.98 -8.27 7.40
N ALA A 67 -5.04 -7.57 7.04
CA ALA A 67 -5.51 -6.44 7.83
C ALA A 67 -6.56 -6.91 8.83
N PRO A 68 -6.47 -6.46 10.08
CA PRO A 68 -7.56 -6.69 11.02
C PRO A 68 -8.83 -6.02 10.52
N LYS A 69 -9.97 -6.60 10.80
CA LYS A 69 -11.23 -6.01 10.39
C LYS A 69 -11.46 -4.71 11.14
N GLY A 70 -12.11 -3.78 10.48
CA GLY A 70 -12.41 -2.50 11.09
C GLY A 70 -12.44 -1.39 10.05
N GLU A 71 -12.62 -0.17 10.56
CA GLU A 71 -12.64 1.00 9.70
C GLU A 71 -11.31 1.70 9.81
N TYR A 72 -10.75 2.05 8.67
CA TYR A 72 -9.48 2.75 8.60
C TYR A 72 -9.71 4.10 7.94
N ARG A 73 -9.39 5.18 8.65
CA ARG A 73 -9.54 6.52 8.10
C ARG A 73 -8.23 6.94 7.47
N LEU A 74 -8.30 7.36 6.21
CA LEU A 74 -7.12 7.85 5.51
C LEU A 74 -6.90 9.31 5.89
N HIS A 75 -5.74 9.62 6.44
CA HIS A 75 -5.47 10.97 6.91
C HIS A 75 -5.44 11.98 5.78
N SER A 76 -4.95 11.58 4.61
CA SER A 76 -4.78 12.53 3.53
C SER A 76 -6.09 12.94 2.89
N THR A 77 -7.11 12.09 2.90
CA THR A 77 -8.38 12.37 2.23
C THR A 77 -9.57 12.36 3.16
N GLY A 78 -9.42 11.78 4.35
CA GLY A 78 -10.56 11.58 5.26
C GLY A 78 -11.45 10.43 4.87
N GLU A 79 -11.11 9.72 3.82
CA GLU A 79 -11.91 8.60 3.36
C GLU A 79 -11.84 7.45 4.36
N ILE A 80 -12.90 6.68 4.48
CA ILE A 80 -12.93 5.54 5.39
C ILE A 80 -12.96 4.27 4.55
N VAL A 81 -12.00 3.38 4.84
CA VAL A 81 -11.91 2.08 4.18
C VAL A 81 -12.35 1.04 5.20
N VAL A 82 -13.36 0.24 4.83
CA VAL A 82 -13.94 -0.75 5.74
C VAL A 82 -13.42 -2.14 5.39
N ASP A 83 -12.87 -2.81 6.38
CA ASP A 83 -12.43 -4.22 6.27
C ASP A 83 -11.57 -4.47 5.04
N PRO A 84 -10.47 -3.74 4.84
CA PRO A 84 -9.56 -4.09 3.75
C PRO A 84 -8.98 -5.48 4.01
N ASP A 85 -8.63 -6.18 2.96
CA ASP A 85 -8.09 -7.53 3.10
C ASP A 85 -6.63 -7.50 3.56
N PHE A 86 -5.87 -6.53 3.09
CA PHE A 86 -4.43 -6.45 3.41
C PHE A 86 -4.02 -5.02 3.66
N THR A 87 -2.94 -4.86 4.42
CA THR A 87 -2.27 -3.56 4.57
C THR A 87 -0.82 -3.72 4.14
N SER A 88 -0.26 -2.62 3.64
CA SER A 88 1.14 -2.62 3.21
C SER A 88 1.74 -1.28 3.59
N VAL A 89 2.87 -1.30 4.27
CA VAL A 89 3.50 -0.08 4.77
C VAL A 89 4.89 0.03 4.18
N TRP A 90 5.22 1.21 3.67
CA TRP A 90 6.49 1.45 3.01
C TRP A 90 7.12 2.72 3.55
N ASN A 91 8.46 2.73 3.60
CA ASN A 91 9.21 3.93 3.92
C ASN A 91 10.09 4.23 2.72
N VAL A 92 10.03 5.46 2.25
CA VAL A 92 10.78 5.87 1.06
C VAL A 92 11.62 7.08 1.41
N ASN A 93 12.92 7.01 1.14
CA ASN A 93 13.80 8.16 1.28
C ASN A 93 13.90 8.83 -0.08
N ARG A 94 13.45 10.07 -0.15
CA ARG A 94 13.53 10.81 -1.40
C ARG A 94 14.91 11.40 -1.55
N ASP A 95 15.46 11.24 -2.73
CA ASP A 95 16.76 11.79 -3.01
C ASP A 95 16.52 13.08 -3.75
N THR A 96 15.92 14.07 -3.10
CA THR A 96 15.59 15.29 -3.79
C THR A 96 16.63 16.33 -3.50
N GLU A 97 16.77 17.18 -4.43
CA GLU A 97 17.60 18.22 -4.23
C GLU A 97 16.85 19.31 -3.92
N GLU A 98 16.41 19.82 -3.76
CA GLU A 98 15.73 20.86 -3.56
C GLU A 98 15.63 21.54 -3.14
#